data_701d99b9c735248bfaa98d72ca2c89a2
#
_entry.id   701d99b9c735248bfaa98d72ca2c89a2
#
_cell.length_a   1.000
_cell.length_b   1.000
_cell.length_c   1.000
_cell.angle_alpha   90.00
_cell.angle_beta   90.00
_cell.angle_gamma   90.00
#
_symmetry.space_group_name_H-M   'P 1'
#
loop_
_entity.id
_entity.type
_entity.pdbx_description
1 polymer ?
#
loop_
_entity_poly.entity_id
_entity_poly.type
_entity_poly.pdbx_seq_one_letter_code
_entity_poly.pdbx_strand_id
1 'polypeptide(L)'
;MSFQLTASMMCANYGNLEKEVRDLEAGGIDSFHIDIMDGRYVPNFAMSLNDMAYIASATEKPLDVHLMVEHPNNTVELFLRKLRKGDTVYIHPEAEYHPSTTLQKIIDAGMVPGIAINPGTSVETITEMLRIVKRVLVMAVNPGNAGQMFMPYVGDKMHRLLQLKSEMNFELFWDGACGADKIIEYAPKGMDGFVLGTTLLFGKGKPYGETLADIRKLKF
;
A
#
# COMPACT_ATOMS: atom_id res chain seq x y z
N MET A 1 3.33 16.28 -13.08
CA MET A 1 3.45 15.70 -11.73
C MET A 1 3.60 14.20 -11.89
N SER A 2 4.47 13.56 -11.12
CA SER A 2 4.69 12.11 -11.16
C SER A 2 4.14 11.52 -9.87
N PHE A 3 3.27 10.53 -9.95
CA PHE A 3 2.80 9.72 -8.83
C PHE A 3 2.84 8.24 -9.23
N GLN A 4 2.95 7.38 -8.24
CA GLN A 4 2.99 5.93 -8.43
C GLN A 4 1.57 5.34 -8.44
N LEU A 5 1.34 4.35 -9.29
CA LEU A 5 0.15 3.51 -9.28
C LEU A 5 0.57 2.11 -8.89
N THR A 6 -0.01 1.60 -7.82
CA THR A 6 0.30 0.25 -7.33
C THR A 6 -0.97 -0.61 -7.32
N ALA A 7 -0.88 -1.85 -7.75
CA ALA A 7 -2.04 -2.74 -7.89
C ALA A 7 -2.23 -3.58 -6.62
N SER A 8 -3.40 -3.48 -5.96
CA SER A 8 -3.76 -4.32 -4.82
C SER A 8 -4.06 -5.74 -5.28
N MET A 9 -3.07 -6.63 -5.15
CA MET A 9 -3.11 -7.98 -5.69
C MET A 9 -4.13 -8.90 -5.00
N MET A 10 -4.61 -8.54 -3.82
CA MET A 10 -5.76 -9.23 -3.20
C MET A 10 -7.04 -9.16 -4.05
N CYS A 11 -7.12 -8.20 -4.96
CA CYS A 11 -8.26 -8.02 -5.87
C CYS A 11 -8.11 -8.77 -7.21
N ALA A 12 -6.94 -9.39 -7.45
CA ALA A 12 -6.63 -10.09 -8.69
C ALA A 12 -7.32 -11.45 -8.79
N ASN A 13 -7.34 -12.02 -9.98
CA ASN A 13 -7.82 -13.38 -10.20
C ASN A 13 -6.76 -14.39 -9.78
N TYR A 14 -6.88 -14.95 -8.58
CA TYR A 14 -5.95 -15.95 -8.03
C TYR A 14 -5.80 -17.21 -8.90
N GLY A 15 -6.84 -17.56 -9.68
CA GLY A 15 -6.76 -18.68 -10.61
C GLY A 15 -5.81 -18.46 -11.80
N ASN A 16 -5.39 -17.20 -12.04
CA ASN A 16 -4.50 -16.82 -13.13
C ASN A 16 -3.49 -15.75 -12.70
N LEU A 17 -2.94 -15.87 -11.50
CA LEU A 17 -2.13 -14.84 -10.86
C LEU A 17 -0.93 -14.39 -11.71
N GLU A 18 -0.28 -15.32 -12.42
CA GLU A 18 0.81 -14.98 -13.34
C GLU A 18 0.34 -14.07 -14.49
N LYS A 19 -0.81 -14.38 -15.08
CA LYS A 19 -1.38 -13.56 -16.13
C LYS A 19 -1.74 -12.16 -15.62
N GLU A 20 -2.31 -12.07 -14.41
CA GLU A 20 -2.63 -10.79 -13.77
C GLU A 20 -1.36 -9.92 -13.61
N VAL A 21 -0.27 -10.51 -13.10
CA VAL A 21 1.02 -9.81 -12.96
C VAL A 21 1.53 -9.31 -14.30
N ARG A 22 1.57 -10.18 -15.32
CA ARG A 22 2.05 -9.82 -16.67
C ARG A 22 1.20 -8.74 -17.34
N ASP A 23 -0.12 -8.84 -17.25
CA ASP A 23 -1.04 -7.87 -17.85
C ASP A 23 -0.93 -6.50 -17.17
N LEU A 24 -0.79 -6.47 -15.85
CA LEU A 24 -0.58 -5.23 -15.09
C LEU A 24 0.77 -4.59 -15.42
N GLU A 25 1.84 -5.39 -15.49
CA GLU A 25 3.18 -4.91 -15.85
C GLU A 25 3.22 -4.37 -17.28
N ALA A 26 2.66 -5.10 -18.24
CA ALA A 26 2.52 -4.64 -19.63
C ALA A 26 1.63 -3.40 -19.74
N GLY A 27 0.65 -3.25 -18.85
CA GLY A 27 -0.23 -2.09 -18.75
C GLY A 27 0.45 -0.85 -18.16
N GLY A 28 1.63 -0.97 -17.57
CA GLY A 28 2.41 0.14 -17.03
C GLY A 28 2.12 0.46 -15.56
N ILE A 29 1.77 -0.57 -14.75
CA ILE A 29 1.74 -0.43 -13.29
C ILE A 29 3.16 -0.15 -12.76
N ASP A 30 3.29 0.61 -11.68
CA ASP A 30 4.60 0.95 -11.11
C ASP A 30 5.07 -0.07 -10.09
N SER A 31 4.17 -0.64 -9.27
CA SER A 31 4.46 -1.63 -8.23
C SER A 31 3.26 -2.54 -7.94
N PHE A 32 3.48 -3.59 -7.16
CA PHE A 32 2.45 -4.54 -6.74
C PHE A 32 2.24 -4.46 -5.23
N HIS A 33 1.02 -4.20 -4.80
CA HIS A 33 0.64 -4.13 -3.40
C HIS A 33 0.12 -5.48 -2.91
N ILE A 34 0.76 -6.01 -1.86
CA ILE A 34 0.52 -7.34 -1.33
C ILE A 34 -0.11 -7.24 0.05
N ASP A 35 -1.39 -7.50 0.13
CA ASP A 35 -2.18 -7.41 1.35
C ASP A 35 -2.11 -8.73 2.13
N ILE A 36 -1.31 -8.78 3.19
CA ILE A 36 -1.17 -9.94 4.08
C ILE A 36 -2.10 -9.77 5.28
N MET A 37 -2.98 -10.75 5.51
CA MET A 37 -3.96 -10.72 6.60
C MET A 37 -3.93 -12.04 7.37
N ASP A 38 -4.05 -11.96 8.71
CA ASP A 38 -3.90 -13.10 9.61
C ASP A 38 -5.20 -13.56 10.30
N GLY A 39 -6.33 -12.89 10.01
CA GLY A 39 -7.61 -13.16 10.66
C GLY A 39 -7.68 -12.72 12.13
N ARG A 40 -6.68 -11.98 12.63
CA ARG A 40 -6.59 -11.50 14.02
C ARG A 40 -6.62 -9.97 14.07
N TYR A 41 -5.65 -9.32 13.41
CA TYR A 41 -5.65 -7.87 13.29
C TYR A 41 -6.84 -7.37 12.46
N VAL A 42 -7.19 -8.08 11.40
CA VAL A 42 -8.40 -7.87 10.60
C VAL A 42 -9.22 -9.16 10.52
N PRO A 43 -10.57 -9.10 10.46
CA PRO A 43 -11.43 -10.28 10.44
C PRO A 43 -11.51 -10.92 9.04
N ASN A 44 -10.38 -11.08 8.39
CA ASN A 44 -10.26 -11.65 7.04
C ASN A 44 -8.89 -12.30 6.85
N PHE A 45 -8.79 -13.15 5.84
CA PHE A 45 -7.54 -13.71 5.33
C PHE A 45 -7.38 -13.28 3.88
N ALA A 46 -6.18 -12.89 3.50
CA ALA A 46 -5.87 -12.53 2.13
C ALA A 46 -4.62 -13.27 1.65
N MET A 47 -3.68 -12.54 1.05
CA MET A 47 -2.50 -13.16 0.46
C MET A 47 -1.58 -13.79 1.52
N SER A 48 -0.93 -14.88 1.13
CA SER A 48 0.05 -15.60 1.94
C SER A 48 1.49 -15.24 1.57
N LEU A 49 2.44 -15.72 2.40
CA LEU A 49 3.87 -15.65 2.10
C LEU A 49 4.20 -16.30 0.73
N ASN A 50 3.49 -17.36 0.35
CA ASN A 50 3.72 -18.06 -0.91
C ASN A 50 3.18 -17.26 -2.10
N ASP A 51 2.04 -16.60 -1.98
CA ASP A 51 1.49 -15.73 -3.02
C ASP A 51 2.43 -14.55 -3.27
N MET A 52 2.91 -13.91 -2.20
CA MET A 52 3.91 -12.85 -2.29
C MET A 52 5.19 -13.33 -2.99
N ALA A 53 5.74 -14.48 -2.55
CA ALA A 53 6.96 -15.03 -3.14
C ALA A 53 6.78 -15.39 -4.62
N TYR A 54 5.59 -15.89 -5.00
CA TYR A 54 5.26 -16.16 -6.38
C TYR A 54 5.24 -14.86 -7.22
N ILE A 55 4.55 -13.83 -6.75
CA ILE A 55 4.51 -12.53 -7.44
C ILE A 55 5.93 -11.96 -7.56
N ALA A 56 6.72 -12.00 -6.49
CA ALA A 56 8.12 -11.55 -6.51
C ALA A 56 8.96 -12.26 -7.57
N SER A 57 8.67 -13.55 -7.87
CA SER A 57 9.35 -14.32 -8.91
C SER A 57 8.85 -14.02 -10.33
N ALA A 58 7.65 -13.47 -10.47
CA ALA A 58 6.99 -13.23 -11.75
C ALA A 58 7.24 -11.83 -12.33
N THR A 59 7.82 -10.91 -11.55
CA THR A 59 8.06 -9.52 -11.95
C THR A 59 9.37 -8.96 -11.37
N GLU A 60 9.96 -8.00 -12.08
CA GLU A 60 11.06 -7.18 -11.57
C GLU A 60 10.57 -5.85 -10.96
N LYS A 61 9.27 -5.56 -11.02
CA LYS A 61 8.69 -4.37 -10.39
C LYS A 61 8.78 -4.46 -8.88
N PRO A 62 8.87 -3.32 -8.17
CA PRO A 62 8.87 -3.29 -6.71
C PRO A 62 7.60 -3.89 -6.11
N LEU A 63 7.72 -4.49 -4.93
CA LEU A 63 6.61 -4.92 -4.12
C LEU A 63 6.40 -3.95 -2.94
N ASP A 64 5.14 -3.69 -2.64
CA ASP A 64 4.69 -3.00 -1.44
C ASP A 64 3.94 -4.01 -0.56
N VAL A 65 4.56 -4.51 0.50
CA VAL A 65 3.95 -5.52 1.38
C VAL A 65 3.27 -4.85 2.55
N HIS A 66 1.97 -5.01 2.65
CA HIS A 66 1.13 -4.43 3.68
C HIS A 66 0.74 -5.50 4.71
N LEU A 67 1.37 -5.45 5.87
CA LEU A 67 1.16 -6.43 6.93
C LEU A 67 0.00 -6.01 7.84
N MET A 68 -1.19 -6.47 7.52
CA MET A 68 -2.39 -6.39 8.37
C MET A 68 -2.42 -7.59 9.33
N VAL A 69 -1.42 -7.69 10.19
CA VAL A 69 -1.20 -8.80 11.11
C VAL A 69 -0.98 -8.32 12.53
N GLU A 70 -1.42 -9.12 13.51
CA GLU A 70 -1.15 -8.87 14.92
C GLU A 70 0.32 -9.17 15.24
N HIS A 71 0.98 -8.26 15.96
CA HIS A 71 2.39 -8.37 16.35
C HIS A 71 3.34 -8.70 15.17
N PRO A 72 3.44 -7.81 14.15
CA PRO A 72 4.26 -8.05 12.97
C PRO A 72 5.73 -8.37 13.28
N ASN A 73 6.27 -7.93 14.42
CA ASN A 73 7.62 -8.28 14.86
C ASN A 73 7.89 -9.79 14.94
N ASN A 74 6.86 -10.59 15.17
CA ASN A 74 6.98 -12.05 15.28
C ASN A 74 7.12 -12.75 13.92
N THR A 75 6.66 -12.11 12.85
CA THR A 75 6.53 -12.73 11.52
C THR A 75 7.26 -12.00 10.41
N VAL A 76 7.61 -10.72 10.59
CA VAL A 76 8.17 -9.86 9.54
C VAL A 76 9.39 -10.49 8.86
N GLU A 77 10.28 -11.15 9.59
CA GLU A 77 11.48 -11.78 9.04
C GLU A 77 11.19 -12.88 8.01
N LEU A 78 10.02 -13.54 8.09
CA LEU A 78 9.61 -14.54 7.10
C LEU A 78 9.40 -13.87 5.73
N PHE A 79 8.81 -12.68 5.72
CA PHE A 79 8.56 -11.90 4.51
C PHE A 79 9.86 -11.26 3.99
N LEU A 80 10.69 -10.68 4.87
CA LEU A 80 11.95 -10.02 4.50
C LEU A 80 12.89 -10.97 3.73
N ARG A 81 12.93 -12.26 4.07
CA ARG A 81 13.75 -13.27 3.38
C ARG A 81 13.33 -13.54 1.93
N LYS A 82 12.15 -13.13 1.52
CA LYS A 82 11.56 -13.38 0.20
C LYS A 82 11.48 -12.11 -0.66
N LEU A 83 11.78 -10.95 -0.06
CA LEU A 83 11.74 -9.67 -0.71
C LEU A 83 13.13 -9.27 -1.26
N ARG A 84 13.11 -8.36 -2.19
CA ARG A 84 14.32 -7.76 -2.79
C ARG A 84 14.62 -6.44 -2.09
N LYS A 85 15.89 -6.06 -2.05
CA LYS A 85 16.30 -4.75 -1.53
C LYS A 85 15.55 -3.64 -2.29
N GLY A 86 14.97 -2.72 -1.53
CA GLY A 86 14.16 -1.64 -2.06
C GLY A 86 12.66 -1.91 -2.13
N ASP A 87 12.21 -3.17 -1.94
CA ASP A 87 10.79 -3.45 -1.71
C ASP A 87 10.33 -2.78 -0.41
N THR A 88 9.07 -2.38 -0.33
CA THR A 88 8.51 -1.70 0.84
C THR A 88 7.78 -2.68 1.75
N VAL A 89 7.91 -2.50 3.06
CA VAL A 89 7.10 -3.23 4.04
C VAL A 89 6.40 -2.24 4.96
N TYR A 90 5.07 -2.26 4.93
CA TYR A 90 4.22 -1.49 5.83
C TYR A 90 3.78 -2.33 7.00
N ILE A 91 3.88 -1.78 8.20
CA ILE A 91 3.28 -2.31 9.42
C ILE A 91 2.25 -1.32 9.96
N HIS A 92 1.25 -1.81 10.68
CA HIS A 92 0.36 -0.95 11.47
C HIS A 92 0.98 -0.71 12.84
N PRO A 93 1.34 0.53 13.22
CA PRO A 93 1.91 0.82 14.53
C PRO A 93 1.02 0.38 15.69
N GLU A 94 -0.29 0.47 15.52
CA GLU A 94 -1.28 0.05 16.51
C GLU A 94 -1.38 -1.48 16.69
N ALA A 95 -0.80 -2.26 15.78
CA ALA A 95 -0.75 -3.73 15.88
C ALA A 95 0.51 -4.23 16.61
N GLU A 96 1.38 -3.33 17.06
CA GLU A 96 2.70 -3.67 17.61
C GLU A 96 3.01 -2.89 18.89
N TYR A 97 3.55 -3.56 19.90
CA TYR A 97 3.98 -2.89 21.15
C TYR A 97 5.22 -2.01 20.97
N HIS A 98 6.14 -2.44 20.12
CA HIS A 98 7.40 -1.75 19.85
C HIS A 98 7.62 -1.59 18.35
N PRO A 99 6.83 -0.75 17.65
CA PRO A 99 6.89 -0.64 16.19
C PRO A 99 8.27 -0.22 15.67
N SER A 100 9.02 0.59 16.41
CA SER A 100 10.38 0.99 16.03
C SER A 100 11.34 -0.20 15.91
N THR A 101 11.18 -1.23 16.74
CA THR A 101 11.98 -2.47 16.65
C THR A 101 11.70 -3.23 15.35
N THR A 102 10.42 -3.33 14.98
CA THR A 102 10.02 -3.98 13.72
C THR A 102 10.49 -3.18 12.51
N LEU A 103 10.35 -1.85 12.54
CA LEU A 103 10.86 -0.97 11.50
C LEU A 103 12.40 -1.09 11.34
N GLN A 104 13.14 -1.23 12.44
CA GLN A 104 14.60 -1.42 12.37
C GLN A 104 14.97 -2.74 11.68
N LYS A 105 14.25 -3.84 11.94
CA LYS A 105 14.45 -5.11 11.22
C LYS A 105 14.24 -4.94 9.70
N ILE A 106 13.23 -4.17 9.29
CA ILE A 106 12.95 -3.87 7.88
C ILE A 106 14.13 -3.11 7.26
N ILE A 107 14.65 -2.09 7.97
CA ILE A 107 15.81 -1.30 7.54
C ILE A 107 17.06 -2.18 7.40
N ASP A 108 17.36 -2.98 8.42
CA ASP A 108 18.56 -3.83 8.48
C ASP A 108 18.56 -4.89 7.36
N ALA A 109 17.39 -5.32 6.93
CA ALA A 109 17.22 -6.21 5.78
C ALA A 109 17.37 -5.49 4.42
N GLY A 110 17.49 -4.16 4.40
CA GLY A 110 17.63 -3.34 3.19
C GLY A 110 16.31 -3.05 2.48
N MET A 111 15.18 -3.23 3.16
CA MET A 111 13.84 -2.88 2.67
C MET A 111 13.50 -1.42 3.03
N VAL A 112 12.50 -0.86 2.35
CA VAL A 112 11.97 0.46 2.64
C VAL A 112 10.98 0.35 3.81
N PRO A 113 11.25 1.00 4.96
CA PRO A 113 10.34 0.95 6.10
C PRO A 113 9.12 1.84 5.85
N GLY A 114 7.94 1.26 6.03
CA GLY A 114 6.67 1.94 5.91
C GLY A 114 5.76 1.72 7.12
N ILE A 115 4.87 2.67 7.36
CA ILE A 115 3.75 2.51 8.29
C ILE A 115 2.43 2.70 7.55
N ALA A 116 1.46 1.86 7.89
CA ALA A 116 0.07 2.01 7.48
C ALA A 116 -0.75 2.48 8.69
N ILE A 117 -1.60 3.49 8.49
CA ILE A 117 -2.42 4.04 9.59
C ILE A 117 -3.90 3.92 9.28
N ASN A 118 -4.64 3.41 10.24
CA ASN A 118 -6.08 3.22 10.15
C ASN A 118 -6.86 4.56 10.11
N PRO A 119 -8.11 4.55 9.64
CA PRO A 119 -8.98 5.73 9.73
C PRO A 119 -9.07 6.31 11.15
N GLY A 120 -9.14 5.45 12.18
CA GLY A 120 -9.21 5.86 13.59
C GLY A 120 -7.89 6.26 14.24
N THR A 121 -6.73 6.00 13.61
CA THR A 121 -5.41 6.32 14.17
C THR A 121 -5.05 7.77 13.90
N SER A 122 -4.69 8.52 14.94
CA SER A 122 -4.32 9.93 14.80
C SER A 122 -2.91 10.12 14.24
N VAL A 123 -2.64 11.26 13.61
CA VAL A 123 -1.31 11.62 13.10
C VAL A 123 -0.31 11.76 14.24
N GLU A 124 -0.74 12.23 15.41
CA GLU A 124 0.10 12.41 16.59
C GLU A 124 0.75 11.10 17.07
N THR A 125 0.03 9.98 16.96
CA THR A 125 0.56 8.68 17.41
C THR A 125 1.74 8.19 16.59
N ILE A 126 1.93 8.71 15.37
CA ILE A 126 2.99 8.28 14.46
C ILE A 126 4.10 9.32 14.28
N THR A 127 3.97 10.52 14.84
CA THR A 127 4.88 11.65 14.57
C THR A 127 6.34 11.31 14.78
N GLU A 128 6.68 10.60 15.86
CA GLU A 128 8.09 10.20 16.11
C GLU A 128 8.57 9.14 15.10
N MET A 129 7.68 8.26 14.63
CA MET A 129 8.03 7.24 13.62
C MET A 129 8.24 7.83 12.22
N LEU A 130 7.68 9.01 11.92
CA LEU A 130 7.95 9.72 10.66
C LEU A 130 9.42 10.05 10.44
N ARG A 131 10.24 10.05 11.51
CA ARG A 131 11.70 10.23 11.43
C ARG A 131 12.43 8.99 10.95
N ILE A 132 11.80 7.83 11.06
CA ILE A 132 12.39 6.51 10.77
C ILE A 132 11.91 5.99 9.42
N VAL A 133 10.62 6.15 9.15
CA VAL A 133 9.99 5.59 7.94
C VAL A 133 10.28 6.42 6.68
N LYS A 134 10.17 5.76 5.54
CA LYS A 134 10.27 6.39 4.22
C LYS A 134 8.92 6.49 3.53
N ARG A 135 7.93 5.68 3.96
CA ARG A 135 6.59 5.68 3.38
C ARG A 135 5.51 5.65 4.46
N VAL A 136 4.45 6.40 4.23
CA VAL A 136 3.22 6.37 5.03
C VAL A 136 2.07 5.99 4.11
N LEU A 137 1.38 4.91 4.44
CA LEU A 137 0.17 4.43 3.77
C LEU A 137 -1.04 4.84 4.60
N VAL A 138 -1.92 5.68 4.07
CA VAL A 138 -3.13 6.08 4.77
C VAL A 138 -4.30 5.25 4.30
N MET A 139 -4.88 4.49 5.23
CA MET A 139 -6.10 3.75 4.99
C MET A 139 -7.30 4.71 4.91
N ALA A 140 -7.91 4.78 3.75
CA ALA A 140 -9.11 5.59 3.50
C ALA A 140 -10.41 4.85 3.84
N VAL A 141 -10.27 3.57 4.18
CA VAL A 141 -11.30 2.63 4.66
C VAL A 141 -10.73 1.82 5.82
N ASN A 142 -11.54 1.09 6.58
CA ASN A 142 -10.99 0.13 7.53
C ASN A 142 -10.26 -1.01 6.78
N PRO A 143 -9.07 -1.42 7.25
CA PRO A 143 -8.34 -2.53 6.62
C PRO A 143 -9.14 -3.84 6.71
N GLY A 144 -8.82 -4.77 5.79
CA GLY A 144 -9.36 -6.14 5.82
C GLY A 144 -10.27 -6.49 4.65
N ASN A 145 -10.97 -5.55 4.02
CA ASN A 145 -11.87 -5.85 2.90
C ASN A 145 -11.82 -4.78 1.80
N ALA A 146 -11.74 -5.24 0.55
CA ALA A 146 -11.90 -4.36 -0.61
C ALA A 146 -13.37 -3.93 -0.82
N GLY A 147 -13.59 -2.86 -1.59
CA GLY A 147 -14.93 -2.41 -2.01
C GLY A 147 -15.68 -1.58 -0.98
N GLN A 148 -15.06 -1.17 0.11
CA GLN A 148 -15.65 -0.27 1.10
C GLN A 148 -15.75 1.17 0.58
N MET A 149 -16.67 1.94 1.17
CA MET A 149 -16.81 3.37 0.87
C MET A 149 -15.75 4.20 1.61
N PHE A 150 -15.30 5.27 0.97
CA PHE A 150 -14.39 6.26 1.56
C PHE A 150 -14.96 6.84 2.88
N MET A 151 -14.12 6.96 3.88
CA MET A 151 -14.46 7.61 5.16
C MET A 151 -14.08 9.10 5.10
N PRO A 152 -15.03 10.03 4.99
CA PRO A 152 -14.74 11.45 4.70
C PRO A 152 -13.80 12.14 5.68
N TYR A 153 -13.85 11.78 6.96
CA TYR A 153 -13.00 12.37 8.00
C TYR A 153 -11.50 12.03 7.83
N VAL A 154 -11.16 11.03 7.02
CA VAL A 154 -9.76 10.73 6.67
C VAL A 154 -9.14 11.84 5.81
N GLY A 155 -9.96 12.63 5.10
CA GLY A 155 -9.49 13.76 4.31
C GLY A 155 -8.66 14.76 5.14
N ASP A 156 -9.08 15.08 6.35
CA ASP A 156 -8.33 15.99 7.25
C ASP A 156 -6.97 15.40 7.63
N LYS A 157 -6.92 14.09 7.89
CA LYS A 157 -5.68 13.36 8.16
C LYS A 157 -4.71 13.44 6.95
N MET A 158 -5.22 13.24 5.75
CA MET A 158 -4.43 13.37 4.51
C MET A 158 -3.82 14.76 4.38
N HIS A 159 -4.61 15.82 4.60
CA HIS A 159 -4.12 17.20 4.53
C HIS A 159 -3.02 17.47 5.56
N ARG A 160 -3.16 16.99 6.78
CA ARG A 160 -2.14 17.12 7.83
C ARG A 160 -0.84 16.41 7.48
N LEU A 161 -0.92 15.19 6.95
CA LEU A 161 0.26 14.44 6.52
C LEU A 161 0.96 15.08 5.31
N LEU A 162 0.20 15.66 4.38
CA LEU A 162 0.76 16.42 3.26
C LEU A 162 1.54 17.66 3.75
N GLN A 163 1.08 18.32 4.82
CA GLN A 163 1.83 19.42 5.46
C GLN A 163 3.12 18.91 6.11
N LEU A 164 3.03 17.86 6.92
CA LEU A 164 4.21 17.27 7.58
C LEU A 164 5.24 16.72 6.59
N LYS A 165 4.79 16.19 5.46
CA LYS A 165 5.66 15.72 4.39
C LYS A 165 6.63 16.79 3.89
N SER A 166 6.23 18.06 3.87
CA SER A 166 7.12 19.17 3.47
C SER A 166 8.29 19.40 4.45
N GLU A 167 8.12 18.96 5.69
CA GLU A 167 9.10 19.13 6.78
C GLU A 167 9.90 17.84 7.06
N MET A 168 9.29 16.68 6.72
CA MET A 168 9.80 15.34 7.02
C MET A 168 9.92 14.54 5.72
N ASN A 169 11.02 13.89 5.49
CA ASN A 169 11.34 13.22 4.23
C ASN A 169 10.69 11.81 4.14
N PHE A 170 9.38 11.76 3.87
CA PHE A 170 8.64 10.53 3.59
C PHE A 170 7.74 10.68 2.36
N GLU A 171 7.38 9.58 1.73
CA GLU A 171 6.39 9.50 0.66
C GLU A 171 5.01 9.14 1.27
N LEU A 172 3.94 9.71 0.72
CA LEU A 172 2.57 9.51 1.19
C LEU A 172 1.74 8.75 0.14
N PHE A 173 1.16 7.63 0.57
CA PHE A 173 0.36 6.75 -0.27
C PHE A 173 -1.08 6.66 0.24
N TRP A 174 -2.00 6.49 -0.70
CA TRP A 174 -3.43 6.30 -0.46
C TRP A 174 -3.81 4.83 -0.65
N ASP A 175 -4.54 4.24 0.29
CA ASP A 175 -5.14 2.91 0.14
C ASP A 175 -6.61 2.88 0.58
N GLY A 176 -7.43 2.17 -0.21
CA GLY A 176 -8.86 2.02 -0.02
C GLY A 176 -9.70 3.09 -0.73
N ALA A 177 -10.81 2.66 -1.33
CA ALA A 177 -11.78 3.50 -2.03
C ALA A 177 -11.15 4.51 -3.02
N CYS A 178 -10.02 4.14 -3.65
CA CYS A 178 -9.28 5.01 -4.56
C CYS A 178 -9.99 5.09 -5.92
N GLY A 179 -10.78 6.15 -6.12
CA GLY A 179 -11.39 6.51 -7.40
C GLY A 179 -10.59 7.58 -8.15
N ALA A 180 -10.95 7.84 -9.40
CA ALA A 180 -10.32 8.89 -10.21
C ALA A 180 -10.49 10.29 -9.56
N ASP A 181 -11.61 10.53 -8.87
CA ASP A 181 -11.88 11.75 -8.10
C ASP A 181 -10.81 11.99 -7.02
N LYS A 182 -10.39 10.94 -6.32
CA LYS A 182 -9.35 11.02 -5.29
C LYS A 182 -7.96 11.29 -5.87
N ILE A 183 -7.66 10.69 -7.01
CA ILE A 183 -6.40 10.96 -7.71
C ILE A 183 -6.37 12.42 -8.18
N ILE A 184 -7.46 12.92 -8.79
CA ILE A 184 -7.58 14.32 -9.22
C ILE A 184 -7.44 15.28 -8.04
N GLU A 185 -8.02 14.95 -6.90
CA GLU A 185 -8.00 15.82 -5.72
C GLU A 185 -6.62 15.87 -5.04
N TYR A 186 -5.93 14.72 -4.90
CA TYR A 186 -4.76 14.59 -4.02
C TYR A 186 -3.40 14.53 -4.73
N ALA A 187 -3.34 14.10 -6.00
CA ALA A 187 -2.08 14.11 -6.74
C ALA A 187 -1.47 15.53 -6.86
N PRO A 188 -2.25 16.59 -7.20
CA PRO A 188 -1.70 17.95 -7.25
C PRO A 188 -1.30 18.52 -5.88
N LYS A 189 -1.83 17.96 -4.78
CA LYS A 189 -1.46 18.34 -3.41
C LYS A 189 -0.16 17.66 -2.92
N GLY A 190 0.43 16.76 -3.73
CA GLY A 190 1.70 16.11 -3.41
C GLY A 190 1.59 14.68 -2.89
N MET A 191 0.47 13.98 -3.11
CA MET A 191 0.36 12.53 -2.89
C MET A 191 1.32 11.81 -3.84
N ASP A 192 2.13 10.87 -3.32
CA ASP A 192 3.17 10.18 -4.10
C ASP A 192 2.66 8.91 -4.76
N GLY A 193 1.61 8.29 -4.22
CA GLY A 193 1.09 7.07 -4.81
C GLY A 193 -0.33 6.69 -4.37
N PHE A 194 -0.92 5.81 -5.17
CA PHE A 194 -2.29 5.34 -5.01
C PHE A 194 -2.38 3.83 -5.20
N VAL A 195 -2.94 3.14 -4.22
CA VAL A 195 -3.24 1.71 -4.30
C VAL A 195 -4.57 1.53 -5.03
N LEU A 196 -4.52 0.84 -6.16
CA LEU A 196 -5.66 0.61 -7.04
C LEU A 196 -6.25 -0.77 -6.80
N GLY A 197 -7.46 -0.80 -6.27
CA GLY A 197 -8.26 -1.99 -6.03
C GLY A 197 -9.45 -2.11 -6.98
N THR A 198 -10.54 -2.68 -6.47
CA THR A 198 -11.80 -2.89 -7.21
C THR A 198 -12.53 -1.60 -7.56
N THR A 199 -12.22 -0.47 -6.89
CA THR A 199 -12.86 0.83 -7.21
C THR A 199 -12.52 1.29 -8.62
N LEU A 200 -11.27 1.12 -9.08
CA LEU A 200 -10.81 1.70 -10.33
C LEU A 200 -10.14 0.70 -11.28
N LEU A 201 -9.51 -0.36 -10.83
CA LEU A 201 -8.66 -1.22 -11.64
C LEU A 201 -9.25 -2.61 -11.89
N PHE A 202 -9.55 -3.37 -10.84
CA PHE A 202 -9.97 -4.76 -10.95
C PHE A 202 -11.48 -4.92 -11.18
N GLY A 203 -11.86 -5.96 -11.96
CA GLY A 203 -13.26 -6.30 -12.18
C GLY A 203 -14.04 -5.31 -13.08
N LYS A 204 -13.35 -4.49 -13.89
CA LYS A 204 -13.97 -3.47 -14.74
C LYS A 204 -14.33 -3.96 -16.15
N GLY A 205 -13.98 -5.20 -16.51
CA GLY A 205 -14.19 -5.71 -17.87
C GLY A 205 -13.38 -4.99 -18.94
N LYS A 206 -12.33 -4.25 -18.55
CA LYS A 206 -11.48 -3.43 -19.40
C LYS A 206 -10.02 -3.86 -19.21
N PRO A 207 -9.20 -3.89 -20.28
CA PRO A 207 -7.76 -4.17 -20.14
C PRO A 207 -7.07 -3.19 -19.18
N TYR A 208 -6.17 -3.70 -18.33
CA TYR A 208 -5.46 -2.88 -17.35
C TYR A 208 -4.70 -1.71 -17.97
N GLY A 209 -4.02 -1.94 -19.11
CA GLY A 209 -3.28 -0.90 -19.81
C GLY A 209 -4.14 0.29 -20.24
N GLU A 210 -5.39 0.05 -20.66
CA GLU A 210 -6.31 1.14 -21.01
C GLU A 210 -6.72 1.93 -19.77
N THR A 211 -7.05 1.24 -18.67
CA THR A 211 -7.41 1.89 -17.40
C THR A 211 -6.25 2.72 -16.87
N LEU A 212 -5.04 2.16 -16.84
CA LEU A 212 -3.84 2.87 -16.37
C LEU A 212 -3.50 4.07 -17.26
N ALA A 213 -3.63 3.92 -18.59
CA ALA A 213 -3.43 5.03 -19.52
C ALA A 213 -4.45 6.16 -19.32
N ASP A 214 -5.71 5.82 -19.02
CA ASP A 214 -6.73 6.83 -18.72
C ASP A 214 -6.45 7.57 -17.42
N ILE A 215 -5.98 6.87 -16.36
CA ILE A 215 -5.56 7.48 -15.11
C ILE A 215 -4.39 8.45 -15.34
N ARG A 216 -3.39 8.06 -16.15
CA ARG A 216 -2.24 8.92 -16.48
C ARG A 216 -2.61 10.18 -17.27
N LYS A 217 -3.78 10.19 -17.94
CA LYS A 217 -4.30 11.34 -18.70
C LYS A 217 -5.20 12.27 -17.87
N LEU A 218 -5.47 11.95 -16.61
CA LEU A 218 -6.27 12.81 -15.74
C LEU A 218 -5.67 14.22 -15.70
N LYS A 219 -6.55 15.22 -15.80
CA LYS A 219 -6.18 16.63 -15.72
C LYS A 219 -6.34 17.10 -14.27
N PHE A 220 -5.38 17.83 -13.79
CA PHE A 220 -5.29 18.38 -12.44
C PHE A 220 -5.42 19.88 -12.42
#